data_68d9012116f8af6a16334c0a08f7efb4
#
_entry.id   68d9012116f8af6a16334c0a08f7efb4
#
_cell.length_a   1.000
_cell.length_b   1.000
_cell.length_c   1.000
_cell.angle_alpha   90.00
_cell.angle_beta   90.00
_cell.angle_gamma   90.00
#
_symmetry.space_group_name_H-M   'P 1'
#
loop_
_entity.id
_entity.type
_entity.pdbx_description
1 polymer ?
#
loop_
_entity_poly.entity_id
_entity_poly.type
_entity_poly.pdbx_seq_one_letter_code
_entity_poly.pdbx_strand_id
1 'polypeptide(L)'
;MGKMTSEMQLVPIGKLIPYVNNARTHSKEQITKLRSSLREFGFVNPVIIDREFNVIAGHGRILAAKEENIEQVPCVFVDYLTEAQKKAYILADNRFALDAGWD
;
A
#
# COMPACT_ATOMS: atom_id res chain seq x y z
N MET A 1 21.97 7.85 -1.07
CA MET A 1 21.46 7.47 -1.96
C MET A 1 21.10 6.09 -2.18
N GLY A 2 21.82 5.20 -1.87
CA GLY A 2 21.56 3.84 -2.17
C GLY A 2 20.29 3.27 -1.60
N LYS A 3 19.77 3.89 -0.58
CA LYS A 3 18.59 3.34 0.05
C LYS A 3 17.36 3.37 -0.82
N MET A 4 17.32 4.31 -1.72
CA MET A 4 16.14 4.45 -2.57
C MET A 4 16.21 3.63 -3.83
N THR A 5 17.19 2.79 -3.93
CA THR A 5 17.37 2.04 -5.14
C THR A 5 16.65 0.72 -5.16
N SER A 6 15.81 0.47 -4.17
CA SER A 6 15.09 -0.77 -4.14
C SER A 6 14.30 -0.94 -5.42
N GLU A 7 14.44 -2.09 -6.02
CA GLU A 7 13.74 -2.37 -7.24
C GLU A 7 12.29 -2.71 -6.97
N MET A 8 11.46 -2.35 -7.90
CA MET A 8 10.07 -2.70 -7.83
C MET A 8 9.92 -4.16 -8.26
N GLN A 9 9.26 -4.93 -7.44
CA GLN A 9 9.05 -6.34 -7.72
C GLN A 9 7.58 -6.67 -7.62
N LEU A 10 7.14 -7.60 -8.44
CA LEU A 10 5.78 -8.11 -8.34
C LEU A 10 5.74 -9.15 -7.23
N VAL A 11 4.82 -8.96 -6.30
CA VAL A 11 4.69 -9.86 -5.15
C VAL A 11 3.26 -10.38 -5.13
N PRO A 12 3.08 -11.70 -4.92
CA PRO A 12 1.74 -12.24 -4.81
C PRO A 12 0.99 -11.55 -3.69
N ILE A 13 -0.21 -11.11 -4.00
CA ILE A 13 -0.96 -10.31 -3.05
C ILE A 13 -1.24 -11.08 -1.75
N GLY A 14 -1.31 -12.39 -1.84
CA GLY A 14 -1.55 -13.22 -0.67
C GLY A 14 -0.38 -13.26 0.31
N LYS A 15 0.80 -12.85 -0.12
CA LYS A 15 1.96 -12.81 0.77
C LYS A 15 2.04 -11.54 1.58
N LEU A 16 1.29 -10.53 1.21
CA LEU A 16 1.37 -9.23 1.87
C LEU A 16 0.62 -9.27 3.19
N ILE A 17 1.23 -8.70 4.21
CA ILE A 17 0.66 -8.70 5.55
C ILE A 17 0.20 -7.28 5.86
N PRO A 18 -1.08 -7.00 5.79
CA PRO A 18 -1.55 -5.65 6.08
C PRO A 18 -1.48 -5.36 7.57
N TYR A 19 -1.24 -4.10 7.88
CA TYR A 19 -1.26 -3.66 9.26
C TYR A 19 -2.71 -3.74 9.71
N VAL A 20 -2.95 -4.48 10.78
CA VAL A 20 -4.32 -4.82 11.17
C VAL A 20 -5.23 -3.62 11.28
N ASN A 21 -4.75 -2.57 11.89
CA ASN A 21 -5.58 -1.40 12.14
C ASN A 21 -5.86 -0.57 10.91
N ASN A 22 -5.10 -0.77 9.86
CA ASN A 22 -5.26 0.06 8.67
C ASN A 22 -6.43 -0.35 7.80
N ALA A 23 -6.83 -1.60 7.87
CA ALA A 23 -7.93 -2.05 7.03
C ALA A 23 -9.21 -1.28 7.31
N ARG A 24 -9.30 -0.68 8.49
CA ARG A 24 -10.53 0.00 8.89
C ARG A 24 -10.58 1.46 8.49
N THR A 25 -9.50 1.97 7.94
CA THR A 25 -9.42 3.40 7.66
C THR A 25 -9.86 3.75 6.25
N HIS A 26 -10.26 2.76 5.46
CA HIS A 26 -10.67 3.00 4.08
C HIS A 26 -12.14 2.69 3.90
N SER A 27 -12.89 3.68 3.43
CA SER A 27 -14.31 3.50 3.19
C SER A 27 -14.54 2.75 1.88
N LYS A 28 -15.75 2.28 1.69
CA LYS A 28 -16.11 1.64 0.44
C LYS A 28 -15.94 2.60 -0.72
N GLU A 29 -16.25 3.86 -0.51
CA GLU A 29 -16.13 4.85 -1.57
C GLU A 29 -14.68 5.02 -2.00
N GLN A 30 -13.79 5.06 -1.03
CA GLN A 30 -12.38 5.18 -1.34
C GLN A 30 -11.88 3.97 -2.12
N ILE A 31 -12.29 2.79 -1.68
CA ILE A 31 -11.88 1.58 -2.37
C ILE A 31 -12.45 1.55 -3.79
N THR A 32 -13.67 1.99 -3.97
CA THR A 32 -14.27 2.03 -5.30
C THR A 32 -13.49 2.96 -6.22
N LYS A 33 -13.08 4.12 -5.70
CA LYS A 33 -12.30 5.06 -6.50
C LYS A 33 -10.95 4.48 -6.86
N LEU A 34 -10.33 3.78 -5.91
CA LEU A 34 -9.04 3.15 -6.17
C LEU A 34 -9.17 2.03 -7.18
N ARG A 35 -10.27 1.28 -7.13
CA ARG A 35 -10.51 0.24 -8.12
C ARG A 35 -10.61 0.82 -9.52
N SER A 36 -11.35 1.92 -9.65
CA SER A 36 -11.46 2.60 -10.94
C SER A 36 -10.10 3.03 -11.43
N SER A 37 -9.30 3.60 -10.54
CA SER A 37 -7.98 4.06 -10.90
C SER A 37 -7.10 2.91 -11.34
N LEU A 38 -7.17 1.79 -10.64
CA LEU A 38 -6.39 0.62 -11.03
C LEU A 38 -6.79 0.09 -12.39
N ARG A 39 -8.08 0.11 -12.68
CA ARG A 39 -8.54 -0.37 -13.99
C ARG A 39 -8.08 0.55 -15.10
N GLU A 40 -8.04 1.85 -14.84
CA GLU A 40 -7.71 2.80 -15.88
C GLU A 40 -6.21 3.00 -16.06
N PHE A 41 -5.49 3.11 -14.96
CA PHE A 41 -4.08 3.47 -15.01
C PHE A 41 -3.13 2.39 -14.54
N GLY A 42 -3.65 1.33 -13.93
CA GLY A 42 -2.81 0.33 -13.31
C GLY A 42 -2.19 0.85 -12.03
N PHE A 43 -1.16 0.17 -11.58
CA PHE A 43 -0.46 0.57 -10.37
C PHE A 43 0.56 1.64 -10.71
N VAL A 44 0.14 2.88 -10.62
CA VAL A 44 1.04 4.00 -10.87
C VAL A 44 2.05 4.12 -9.73
N ASN A 45 1.58 3.89 -8.50
CA ASN A 45 2.43 3.94 -7.33
C ASN A 45 2.57 2.55 -6.74
N PRO A 46 3.80 2.10 -6.45
CA PRO A 46 3.97 0.78 -5.88
C PRO A 46 3.56 0.75 -4.42
N VAL A 47 3.34 -0.46 -3.93
CA VAL A 47 3.11 -0.70 -2.51
C VAL A 47 4.47 -0.75 -1.83
N ILE A 48 4.56 -0.18 -0.65
CA ILE A 48 5.82 -0.16 0.10
C ILE A 48 5.73 -1.18 1.22
N ILE A 49 6.68 -2.10 1.24
CA ILE A 49 6.68 -3.18 2.22
C ILE A 49 8.07 -3.33 2.83
N ASP A 50 8.14 -4.02 3.95
CA ASP A 50 9.42 -4.34 4.54
C ASP A 50 9.83 -5.75 4.09
N ARG A 51 10.96 -6.22 4.58
CA ARG A 51 11.49 -7.51 4.14
C ARG A 51 10.65 -8.69 4.57
N GLU A 52 9.78 -8.48 5.52
CA GLU A 52 8.90 -9.54 5.99
C GLU A 52 7.52 -9.43 5.39
N PHE A 53 7.39 -8.62 4.35
CA PHE A 53 6.14 -8.44 3.61
C PHE A 53 5.06 -7.71 4.40
N ASN A 54 5.46 -7.00 5.46
CA ASN A 54 4.51 -6.13 6.14
C ASN A 54 4.28 -4.88 5.31
N VAL A 55 3.03 -4.54 5.10
CA VAL A 55 2.69 -3.40 4.27
C VAL A 55 2.88 -2.11 5.05
N ILE A 56 3.68 -1.21 4.51
CA ILE A 56 3.94 0.08 5.13
C ILE A 56 3.08 1.16 4.49
N ALA A 57 2.91 1.11 3.19
CA ALA A 57 2.06 2.07 2.49
C ALA A 57 1.38 1.39 1.33
N GLY A 58 0.17 1.82 1.02
CA GLY A 58 -0.59 1.28 -0.10
C GLY A 58 -1.69 0.32 0.31
N HIS A 59 -2.15 0.39 1.55
CA HIS A 59 -3.18 -0.52 2.04
C HIS A 59 -4.46 -0.44 1.21
N GLY A 60 -4.88 0.77 0.87
CA GLY A 60 -6.09 0.92 0.09
C GLY A 60 -5.96 0.31 -1.29
N ARG A 61 -4.80 0.47 -1.90
CA ARG A 61 -4.56 -0.09 -3.22
C ARG A 61 -4.59 -1.61 -3.18
N ILE A 62 -4.09 -2.20 -2.09
CA ILE A 62 -4.15 -3.65 -1.94
C ILE A 62 -5.59 -4.12 -1.82
N LEU A 63 -6.40 -3.43 -1.04
CA LEU A 63 -7.80 -3.80 -0.91
C LEU A 63 -8.51 -3.69 -2.25
N ALA A 64 -8.24 -2.61 -2.99
CA ALA A 64 -8.84 -2.43 -4.30
C ALA A 64 -8.38 -3.52 -5.27
N ALA A 65 -7.11 -3.89 -5.20
CA ALA A 65 -6.56 -4.92 -6.06
C ALA A 65 -7.21 -6.27 -5.80
N LYS A 66 -7.46 -6.57 -4.53
CA LYS A 66 -8.14 -7.82 -4.20
C LYS A 66 -9.53 -7.86 -4.80
N GLU A 67 -10.22 -6.73 -4.75
CA GLU A 67 -11.55 -6.65 -5.34
C GLU A 67 -11.52 -6.80 -6.85
N GLU A 68 -10.43 -6.39 -7.47
CA GLU A 68 -10.27 -6.51 -8.91
C GLU A 68 -9.64 -7.83 -9.33
N ASN A 69 -9.44 -8.74 -8.39
CA ASN A 69 -8.85 -10.05 -8.65
C ASN A 69 -7.45 -9.97 -9.24
N ILE A 70 -6.70 -8.98 -8.82
CA ILE A 70 -5.31 -8.83 -9.20
C ILE A 70 -4.48 -9.74 -8.31
N GLU A 71 -3.65 -10.58 -8.90
CA GLU A 71 -2.93 -11.59 -8.15
C GLU A 71 -1.57 -11.13 -7.68
N GLN A 72 -0.95 -10.23 -8.40
CA GLN A 72 0.37 -9.72 -8.04
C GLN A 72 0.38 -8.22 -8.10
N VAL A 73 1.08 -7.61 -7.15
CA VAL A 73 1.14 -6.16 -7.10
C VAL A 73 2.59 -5.71 -7.05
N PRO A 74 2.90 -4.56 -7.65
CA PRO A 74 4.27 -4.05 -7.62
C PRO A 74 4.57 -3.50 -6.22
N CYS A 75 5.69 -3.95 -5.67
CA CYS A 75 6.09 -3.58 -4.33
C CYS A 75 7.53 -3.09 -4.33
N VAL A 76 7.82 -2.17 -3.43
CA VAL A 76 9.16 -1.71 -3.19
C VAL A 76 9.52 -2.08 -1.76
N PHE A 77 10.68 -2.70 -1.58
CA PHE A 77 11.14 -3.09 -0.26
C PHE A 77 11.90 -1.94 0.39
N VAL A 78 11.58 -1.67 1.64
CA VAL A 78 12.37 -0.73 2.43
C VAL A 78 12.86 -1.46 3.67
N ASP A 79 14.16 -1.37 3.92
CA ASP A 79 14.73 -2.08 5.05
C ASP A 79 15.57 -1.17 5.93
N TYR A 80 15.44 0.13 5.76
CA TYR A 80 16.23 1.09 6.53
C TYR A 80 15.42 1.81 7.60
N LEU A 81 14.15 1.46 7.74
CA LEU A 81 13.32 2.09 8.76
C LEU A 81 13.33 1.28 10.04
N THR A 82 13.39 1.98 11.16
CA THR A 82 13.22 1.32 12.46
C THR A 82 11.75 0.98 12.63
N GLU A 83 11.46 0.18 13.64
CA GLU A 83 10.07 -0.17 13.92
C GLU A 83 9.25 1.07 14.25
N ALA A 84 9.84 2.01 14.99
CA ALA A 84 9.13 3.24 15.31
C ALA A 84 8.87 4.05 14.06
N GLN A 85 9.83 4.11 13.15
CA GLN A 85 9.66 4.84 11.91
C GLN A 85 8.60 4.20 11.03
N LYS A 86 8.55 2.88 10.98
CA LYS A 86 7.53 2.20 10.20
C LYS A 86 6.14 2.54 10.72
N LYS A 87 5.96 2.48 12.02
CA LYS A 87 4.66 2.80 12.61
C LYS A 87 4.27 4.24 12.32
N ALA A 88 5.23 5.15 12.44
CA ALA A 88 4.95 6.56 12.17
C ALA A 88 4.56 6.75 10.71
N TYR A 89 5.23 6.06 9.80
CA TYR A 89 4.94 6.19 8.38
C TYR A 89 3.54 5.65 8.06
N ILE A 90 3.21 4.51 8.65
CA ILE A 90 1.89 3.92 8.43
C ILE A 90 0.79 4.86 8.88
N LEU A 91 0.97 5.47 10.05
CA LEU A 91 -0.03 6.41 10.56
C LEU A 91 -0.13 7.65 9.67
N ALA A 92 1.00 8.16 9.20
CA ALA A 92 1.00 9.32 8.34
C ALA A 92 0.31 9.02 7.01
N ASP A 93 0.58 7.85 6.44
CA ASP A 93 -0.03 7.46 5.18
C ASP A 93 -1.55 7.40 5.32
N ASN A 94 -2.04 6.80 6.39
CA ASN A 94 -3.47 6.72 6.64
C ASN A 94 -4.07 8.08 6.86
N ARG A 95 -3.38 8.92 7.58
CA ARG A 95 -3.88 10.24 7.88
C ARG A 95 -4.01 11.07 6.62
N PHE A 96 -3.02 10.97 5.75
CA PHE A 96 -3.10 11.69 4.48
C PHE A 96 -4.29 11.22 3.67
N ALA A 97 -4.57 9.94 3.67
CA ALA A 97 -5.69 9.41 2.93
C ALA A 97 -7.00 9.95 3.46
N LEU A 98 -7.11 10.09 4.78
CA LEU A 98 -8.33 10.59 5.39
C LEU A 98 -8.45 12.10 5.25
N ASP A 99 -7.34 12.80 5.49
CA ASP A 99 -7.37 14.26 5.51
C ASP A 99 -7.40 14.89 4.13
N ALA A 100 -6.86 14.20 3.16
CA ALA A 100 -6.82 14.75 1.81
C ALA A 100 -8.18 14.77 1.14
N GLY A 101 -9.17 14.18 1.79
CA GLY A 101 -10.50 14.21 1.24
C GLY A 101 -10.52 13.58 -0.12
N TRP A 102 -10.32 12.34 -0.16
CA TRP A 102 -10.32 11.63 -1.41
C TRP A 102 -11.64 11.69 -2.14
N ASP A 103 -12.31 12.71 -1.99
CA ASP A 103 -13.59 12.87 -2.62
C ASP A 103 -13.47 13.53 -3.98
#